data_d1a20d7999ac07c753caed096e9cedf5
#
_entry.id   d1a20d7999ac07c753caed096e9cedf5
#
_cell.length_a   1.000
_cell.length_b   1.000
_cell.length_c   1.000
_cell.angle_alpha   90.00
_cell.angle_beta   90.00
_cell.angle_gamma   90.00
#
_symmetry.space_group_name_H-M   'P 1'
#
loop_
_entity.id
_entity.type
_entity.pdbx_description
1 polymer ?
#
loop_
_entity_poly.entity_id
_entity_poly.type
_entity_poly.pdbx_seq_one_letter_code
_entity_poly.pdbx_strand_id
1 'polypeptide(L)'
;IAGHCVEYLPGGKGLNQAVACAKMGAKTALLGRIGNDTFGTELLGFIKKHDIETTYLQSSSRPSGIAVVTVDAQGQNSIIVVPGGNNDINAEDTAAVKISAGDIAVSQLEIPLEAVTAFFRKAKNCGAVTLLNPSPIRNLPDELINLTDILIVNETELSFLCRRPLTDNTSPQEIAEAAQNIKSR
;
A
#
# COMPACT_ATOMS: atom_id res chain seq x y z
N ILE A 1 -5.27 17.99 -26.31
CA ILE A 1 -4.01 17.22 -26.16
C ILE A 1 -4.25 15.88 -26.84
N ALA A 2 -3.38 15.48 -27.78
CA ALA A 2 -3.43 14.18 -28.42
C ALA A 2 -2.36 13.27 -27.80
N GLY A 3 -2.75 12.05 -27.36
CA GLY A 3 -1.80 11.06 -26.89
C GLY A 3 -1.24 10.24 -28.06
N HIS A 4 -0.05 9.68 -27.92
CA HIS A 4 0.61 8.87 -28.94
C HIS A 4 0.42 7.37 -28.72
N CYS A 5 0.32 6.93 -27.46
CA CYS A 5 0.07 5.53 -27.10
C CYS A 5 -0.64 5.45 -25.75
N VAL A 6 -1.24 4.29 -25.51
CA VAL A 6 -1.73 3.91 -24.18
C VAL A 6 -1.29 2.46 -23.90
N GLU A 7 -0.84 2.22 -22.69
CA GLU A 7 -0.48 0.88 -22.21
C GLU A 7 -1.30 0.57 -20.96
N TYR A 8 -1.70 -0.69 -20.82
CA TYR A 8 -2.40 -1.19 -19.65
C TYR A 8 -1.49 -2.13 -18.89
N LEU A 9 -1.18 -1.78 -17.66
CA LEU A 9 -0.27 -2.54 -16.80
C LEU A 9 -0.94 -2.88 -15.47
N PRO A 10 -0.84 -4.13 -14.99
CA PRO A 10 -1.20 -4.45 -13.62
C PRO A 10 -0.39 -3.61 -12.65
N GLY A 11 -1.04 -3.00 -11.65
CA GLY A 11 -0.38 -2.09 -10.73
C GLY A 11 -1.14 -1.90 -9.43
N GLY A 12 -0.79 -0.84 -8.74
CA GLY A 12 -1.19 -0.53 -7.37
C GLY A 12 -0.10 -0.89 -6.37
N LYS A 13 0.09 -0.04 -5.36
CA LYS A 13 1.20 -0.18 -4.40
C LYS A 13 1.20 -1.54 -3.69
N GLY A 14 0.01 -2.01 -3.27
CA GLY A 14 -0.14 -3.30 -2.62
C GLY A 14 0.25 -4.47 -3.52
N LEU A 15 -0.24 -4.49 -4.76
CA LEU A 15 0.11 -5.52 -5.72
C LEU A 15 1.59 -5.49 -6.09
N ASN A 16 2.16 -4.31 -6.30
CA ASN A 16 3.58 -4.17 -6.63
C ASN A 16 4.48 -4.74 -5.51
N GLN A 17 4.15 -4.47 -4.25
CA GLN A 17 4.88 -5.02 -3.11
C GLN A 17 4.67 -6.53 -2.99
N ALA A 18 3.45 -7.02 -3.17
CA ALA A 18 3.17 -8.46 -3.13
C ALA A 18 3.97 -9.22 -4.21
N VAL A 19 4.02 -8.70 -5.44
CA VAL A 19 4.81 -9.28 -6.53
C VAL A 19 6.30 -9.25 -6.21
N ALA A 20 6.81 -8.16 -5.64
CA ALA A 20 8.21 -8.07 -5.24
C ALA A 20 8.55 -9.12 -4.18
N CYS A 21 7.72 -9.26 -3.13
CA CYS A 21 7.90 -10.28 -2.10
C CYS A 21 7.88 -11.70 -2.68
N ALA A 22 6.91 -12.02 -3.53
CA ALA A 22 6.80 -13.33 -4.17
C ALA A 22 8.03 -13.64 -5.03
N LYS A 23 8.49 -12.68 -5.83
CA LYS A 23 9.72 -12.82 -6.64
C LYS A 23 10.99 -13.03 -5.82
N MET A 24 11.02 -12.53 -4.59
CA MET A 24 12.11 -12.76 -3.64
C MET A 24 11.97 -14.08 -2.87
N GLY A 25 10.96 -14.90 -3.20
CA GLY A 25 10.75 -16.22 -2.61
C GLY A 25 9.90 -16.25 -1.36
N ALA A 26 9.29 -15.12 -0.95
CA ALA A 26 8.37 -15.10 0.18
C ALA A 26 7.03 -15.74 -0.18
N LYS A 27 6.45 -16.52 0.73
CA LYS A 27 5.03 -16.94 0.63
C LYS A 27 4.17 -15.71 0.85
N THR A 28 3.47 -15.28 -0.20
CA THR A 28 2.76 -14.02 -0.20
C THR A 28 1.27 -14.23 -0.42
N ALA A 29 0.43 -13.59 0.38
CA ALA A 29 -1.01 -13.49 0.20
C ALA A 29 -1.40 -12.02 -0.01
N LEU A 30 -2.39 -11.76 -0.85
CA LEU A 30 -2.91 -10.42 -1.11
C LEU A 30 -4.32 -10.29 -0.58
N LEU A 31 -4.52 -9.34 0.35
CA LEU A 31 -5.83 -8.85 0.76
C LEU A 31 -6.21 -7.67 -0.13
N GLY A 32 -7.36 -7.73 -0.77
CA GLY A 32 -7.82 -6.67 -1.66
C GLY A 32 -9.22 -6.89 -2.19
N ARG A 33 -9.70 -5.90 -2.94
CA ARG A 33 -10.94 -6.01 -3.71
C ARG A 33 -10.72 -5.59 -5.15
N ILE A 34 -11.26 -6.37 -6.07
CA ILE A 34 -11.25 -6.11 -7.51
C ILE A 34 -12.69 -6.02 -8.02
N GLY A 35 -12.91 -5.22 -9.05
CA GLY A 35 -14.20 -5.15 -9.73
C GLY A 35 -14.52 -6.42 -10.52
N ASN A 36 -15.78 -6.62 -10.79
CA ASN A 36 -16.23 -7.68 -11.69
C ASN A 36 -16.20 -7.19 -13.14
N ASP A 37 -15.01 -6.80 -13.60
CA ASP A 37 -14.73 -6.20 -14.91
C ASP A 37 -13.50 -6.84 -15.56
N THR A 38 -13.17 -6.38 -16.77
CA THR A 38 -12.02 -6.89 -17.53
C THR A 38 -10.71 -6.67 -16.78
N PHE A 39 -10.53 -5.50 -16.14
CA PHE A 39 -9.33 -5.20 -15.35
C PHE A 39 -9.19 -6.12 -14.14
N GLY A 40 -10.31 -6.41 -13.43
CA GLY A 40 -10.31 -7.36 -12.32
C GLY A 40 -9.92 -8.78 -12.76
N THR A 41 -10.41 -9.20 -13.93
CA THR A 41 -10.06 -10.52 -14.51
C THR A 41 -8.56 -10.60 -14.86
N GLU A 42 -8.03 -9.56 -15.49
CA GLU A 42 -6.61 -9.47 -15.85
C GLU A 42 -5.72 -9.41 -14.61
N LEU A 43 -6.09 -8.61 -13.60
CA LEU A 43 -5.39 -8.53 -12.32
C LEU A 43 -5.35 -9.89 -11.62
N LEU A 44 -6.47 -10.60 -11.54
CA LEU A 44 -6.52 -11.93 -10.92
C LEU A 44 -5.61 -12.93 -11.64
N GLY A 45 -5.60 -12.92 -12.97
CA GLY A 45 -4.71 -13.73 -13.79
C GLY A 45 -3.23 -13.40 -13.52
N PHE A 46 -2.91 -12.12 -13.45
CA PHE A 46 -1.56 -11.65 -13.15
C PHE A 46 -1.09 -12.06 -11.75
N ILE A 47 -1.93 -11.90 -10.73
CA ILE A 47 -1.63 -12.27 -9.35
C ILE A 47 -1.33 -13.78 -9.24
N LYS A 48 -2.18 -14.62 -9.84
CA LYS A 48 -1.99 -16.08 -9.86
C LYS A 48 -0.71 -16.50 -10.58
N LYS A 49 -0.33 -15.81 -11.67
CA LYS A 49 0.92 -16.07 -12.39
C LYS A 49 2.18 -15.85 -11.55
N HIS A 50 2.08 -15.06 -10.49
CA HIS A 50 3.18 -14.77 -9.56
C HIS A 50 3.11 -15.59 -8.26
N ASP A 51 2.31 -16.67 -8.24
CA ASP A 51 2.14 -17.55 -7.08
C ASP A 51 1.73 -16.84 -5.80
N ILE A 52 0.96 -15.74 -5.93
CA ILE A 52 0.41 -14.99 -4.81
C ILE A 52 -0.94 -15.60 -4.44
N GLU A 53 -1.12 -15.93 -3.16
CA GLU A 53 -2.36 -16.47 -2.61
C GLU A 53 -3.50 -15.44 -2.72
N THR A 54 -4.63 -15.87 -3.28
CA THR A 54 -5.78 -15.01 -3.61
C THR A 54 -7.02 -15.25 -2.74
N THR A 55 -6.92 -16.09 -1.71
CA THR A 55 -8.06 -16.41 -0.82
C THR A 55 -8.71 -15.18 -0.19
N TYR A 56 -7.94 -14.11 0.01
CA TYR A 56 -8.40 -12.86 0.61
C TYR A 56 -8.69 -11.76 -0.42
N LEU A 57 -8.66 -12.11 -1.72
CA LEU A 57 -9.03 -11.19 -2.78
C LEU A 57 -10.51 -11.36 -3.08
N GLN A 58 -11.31 -10.33 -2.83
CA GLN A 58 -12.76 -10.36 -2.96
C GLN A 58 -13.25 -9.54 -4.16
N SER A 59 -14.43 -9.85 -4.65
CA SER A 59 -15.10 -9.03 -5.65
C SER A 59 -15.73 -7.79 -5.00
N SER A 60 -15.72 -6.68 -5.72
CA SER A 60 -16.42 -5.45 -5.38
C SER A 60 -17.58 -5.21 -6.35
N SER A 61 -18.63 -4.53 -5.90
CA SER A 61 -19.68 -4.00 -6.76
C SER A 61 -19.22 -2.77 -7.57
N ARG A 62 -18.13 -2.14 -7.15
CA ARG A 62 -17.46 -1.06 -7.88
C ARG A 62 -16.50 -1.61 -8.92
N PRO A 63 -16.19 -0.85 -9.97
CA PRO A 63 -15.10 -1.22 -10.89
C PRO A 63 -13.76 -1.41 -10.18
N SER A 64 -12.87 -2.14 -10.81
CA SER A 64 -11.47 -2.23 -10.36
C SER A 64 -10.84 -0.85 -10.27
N GLY A 65 -9.98 -0.65 -9.27
CA GLY A 65 -9.21 0.59 -9.13
C GLY A 65 -8.28 0.79 -10.33
N ILE A 66 -8.16 2.02 -10.81
CA ILE A 66 -7.26 2.37 -11.91
C ILE A 66 -6.46 3.62 -11.55
N ALA A 67 -5.24 3.72 -12.10
CA ALA A 67 -4.45 4.93 -12.12
C ALA A 67 -4.16 5.31 -13.58
N VAL A 68 -4.57 6.52 -13.96
CA VAL A 68 -4.22 7.07 -15.26
C VAL A 68 -2.95 7.90 -15.09
N VAL A 69 -1.85 7.42 -15.66
CA VAL A 69 -0.56 8.09 -15.64
C VAL A 69 -0.32 8.72 -17.01
N THR A 70 -0.28 10.04 -17.06
CA THR A 70 0.09 10.76 -18.27
C THR A 70 1.53 11.23 -18.14
N VAL A 71 2.33 10.99 -19.17
CA VAL A 71 3.73 11.43 -19.24
C VAL A 71 3.87 12.37 -20.42
N ASP A 72 4.40 13.57 -20.20
CA ASP A 72 4.67 14.54 -21.26
C ASP A 72 6.03 14.30 -21.93
N ALA A 73 6.32 15.13 -22.96
CA ALA A 73 7.56 15.02 -23.71
C ALA A 73 8.83 15.34 -22.87
N GLN A 74 8.67 15.97 -21.71
CA GLN A 74 9.73 16.30 -20.76
C GLN A 74 9.90 15.21 -19.69
N GLY A 75 9.07 14.12 -19.75
CA GLY A 75 9.08 13.05 -18.75
C GLY A 75 8.35 13.41 -17.47
N GLN A 76 7.62 14.54 -17.43
CA GLN A 76 6.79 14.90 -16.28
C GLN A 76 5.55 14.04 -16.26
N ASN A 77 5.20 13.50 -15.09
CA ASN A 77 4.02 12.68 -14.94
C ASN A 77 2.91 13.41 -14.18
N SER A 78 1.68 13.11 -14.57
CA SER A 78 0.47 13.46 -13.82
C SER A 78 -0.34 12.20 -13.62
N ILE A 79 -0.79 11.96 -12.39
CA ILE A 79 -1.46 10.73 -12.01
C ILE A 79 -2.85 11.04 -11.49
N ILE A 80 -3.87 10.43 -12.10
CA ILE A 80 -5.25 10.46 -11.62
C ILE A 80 -5.57 9.07 -11.09
N VAL A 81 -5.89 8.97 -9.80
CA VAL A 81 -6.25 7.71 -9.16
C VAL A 81 -7.75 7.62 -8.97
N VAL A 82 -8.34 6.55 -9.45
CA VAL A 82 -9.73 6.16 -9.19
C VAL A 82 -9.68 4.88 -8.34
N PRO A 83 -9.98 4.96 -7.04
CA PRO A 83 -9.80 3.82 -6.12
C PRO A 83 -10.65 2.60 -6.46
N GLY A 84 -11.85 2.81 -7.00
CA GLY A 84 -12.78 1.72 -7.32
C GLY A 84 -13.03 0.80 -6.10
N GLY A 85 -12.92 -0.50 -6.31
CA GLY A 85 -13.10 -1.53 -5.30
C GLY A 85 -12.17 -1.42 -4.08
N ASN A 86 -11.02 -0.74 -4.20
CA ASN A 86 -10.14 -0.52 -3.06
C ASN A 86 -10.82 0.24 -1.91
N ASN A 87 -11.78 1.12 -2.23
CA ASN A 87 -12.55 1.84 -1.20
C ASN A 87 -13.57 0.98 -0.45
N ASP A 88 -13.85 -0.22 -0.92
CA ASP A 88 -14.80 -1.13 -0.28
C ASP A 88 -14.14 -2.06 0.75
N ILE A 89 -12.80 -2.05 0.83
CA ILE A 89 -12.05 -2.83 1.83
C ILE A 89 -12.38 -2.29 3.22
N ASN A 90 -12.75 -3.19 4.13
CA ASN A 90 -13.20 -2.85 5.47
C ASN A 90 -12.59 -3.76 6.55
N ALA A 91 -12.97 -3.56 7.81
CA ALA A 91 -12.47 -4.33 8.94
C ALA A 91 -12.86 -5.82 8.88
N GLU A 92 -14.00 -6.17 8.28
CA GLU A 92 -14.45 -7.55 8.15
C GLU A 92 -13.55 -8.33 7.20
N ASP A 93 -13.14 -7.70 6.08
CA ASP A 93 -12.19 -8.29 5.15
C ASP A 93 -10.86 -8.62 5.86
N THR A 94 -10.40 -7.71 6.70
CA THR A 94 -9.16 -7.90 7.47
C THR A 94 -9.33 -8.99 8.55
N ALA A 95 -10.51 -9.11 9.14
CA ALA A 95 -10.80 -10.13 10.13
C ALA A 95 -10.73 -11.56 9.56
N ALA A 96 -11.00 -11.76 8.28
CA ALA A 96 -10.94 -13.05 7.61
C ALA A 96 -9.50 -13.56 7.37
N VAL A 97 -8.49 -12.66 7.35
CA VAL A 97 -7.10 -13.02 7.05
C VAL A 97 -6.51 -13.89 8.16
N LYS A 98 -5.96 -15.04 7.83
CA LYS A 98 -5.20 -15.87 8.76
C LYS A 98 -3.79 -15.31 8.90
N ILE A 99 -3.41 -14.94 10.11
CA ILE A 99 -2.10 -14.38 10.46
C ILE A 99 -1.53 -15.19 11.61
N SER A 100 -0.23 -15.46 11.57
CA SER A 100 0.52 -16.20 12.57
C SER A 100 1.71 -15.40 13.07
N ALA A 101 2.24 -15.76 14.21
CA ALA A 101 3.51 -15.22 14.70
C ALA A 101 4.62 -15.54 13.70
N GLY A 102 5.43 -14.52 13.38
CA GLY A 102 6.48 -14.61 12.35
C GLY A 102 6.05 -14.17 10.94
N ASP A 103 4.76 -13.95 10.70
CA ASP A 103 4.31 -13.32 9.47
C ASP A 103 4.65 -11.80 9.48
N ILE A 104 4.69 -11.22 8.29
CA ILE A 104 4.86 -9.78 8.09
C ILE A 104 3.62 -9.24 7.39
N ALA A 105 2.89 -8.36 8.07
CA ALA A 105 1.75 -7.64 7.53
C ALA A 105 2.21 -6.32 6.90
N VAL A 106 2.10 -6.21 5.57
CA VAL A 106 2.53 -5.04 4.81
C VAL A 106 1.33 -4.26 4.31
N SER A 107 1.33 -2.95 4.46
CA SER A 107 0.28 -2.09 3.92
C SER A 107 0.80 -0.74 3.43
N GLN A 108 -0.05 -0.06 2.67
CA GLN A 108 0.12 1.30 2.18
C GLN A 108 -1.21 2.05 2.41
N LEU A 109 -1.38 3.23 1.80
CA LEU A 109 -2.54 4.07 2.06
C LEU A 109 -3.47 4.22 0.83
N GLU A 110 -3.49 3.23 -0.07
CA GLU A 110 -4.41 3.18 -1.22
C GLU A 110 -5.77 2.54 -0.89
N ILE A 111 -5.97 2.16 0.37
CA ILE A 111 -7.22 1.64 0.93
C ILE A 111 -7.66 2.47 2.14
N PRO A 112 -8.89 2.31 2.67
CA PRO A 112 -9.35 3.05 3.85
C PRO A 112 -8.43 2.85 5.07
N LEU A 113 -8.10 3.96 5.76
CA LEU A 113 -7.25 3.93 6.96
C LEU A 113 -7.77 3.01 8.06
N GLU A 114 -9.08 2.95 8.21
CA GLU A 114 -9.75 2.07 9.17
C GLU A 114 -9.46 0.60 8.90
N ALA A 115 -9.44 0.21 7.62
CA ALA A 115 -9.08 -1.15 7.22
C ALA A 115 -7.59 -1.44 7.49
N VAL A 116 -6.69 -0.50 7.18
CA VAL A 116 -5.25 -0.64 7.50
C VAL A 116 -5.04 -0.78 8.99
N THR A 117 -5.69 0.07 9.80
CA THR A 117 -5.59 0.04 11.26
C THR A 117 -6.12 -1.28 11.82
N ALA A 118 -7.28 -1.75 11.34
CA ALA A 118 -7.85 -3.04 11.75
C ALA A 118 -6.93 -4.23 11.39
N PHE A 119 -6.34 -4.20 10.19
CA PHE A 119 -5.38 -5.21 9.74
C PHE A 119 -4.14 -5.26 10.63
N PHE A 120 -3.56 -4.11 10.94
CA PHE A 120 -2.36 -4.04 11.79
C PHE A 120 -2.67 -4.41 13.25
N ARG A 121 -3.82 -3.99 13.78
CA ARG A 121 -4.25 -4.43 15.12
C ARG A 121 -4.36 -5.95 15.20
N LYS A 122 -4.97 -6.58 14.19
CA LYS A 122 -5.04 -8.04 14.11
C LYS A 122 -3.65 -8.67 14.00
N ALA A 123 -2.78 -8.16 13.14
CA ALA A 123 -1.42 -8.64 12.97
C ALA A 123 -0.63 -8.61 14.29
N LYS A 124 -0.69 -7.49 15.02
CA LYS A 124 -0.06 -7.36 16.33
C LYS A 124 -0.59 -8.35 17.35
N ASN A 125 -1.91 -8.55 17.39
CA ASN A 125 -2.54 -9.51 18.29
C ASN A 125 -2.12 -10.96 17.99
N CYS A 126 -1.72 -11.26 16.76
CA CYS A 126 -1.20 -12.57 16.34
C CYS A 126 0.33 -12.68 16.46
N GLY A 127 1.03 -11.65 16.92
CA GLY A 127 2.50 -11.66 17.05
C GLY A 127 3.24 -11.46 15.72
N ALA A 128 2.56 -10.96 14.69
CA ALA A 128 3.18 -10.63 13.42
C ALA A 128 3.86 -9.24 13.45
N VAL A 129 4.83 -9.06 12.57
CA VAL A 129 5.49 -7.76 12.35
C VAL A 129 4.65 -6.93 11.37
N THR A 130 4.50 -5.64 11.64
CA THR A 130 3.76 -4.72 10.80
C THR A 130 4.69 -3.75 10.08
N LEU A 131 4.50 -3.61 8.75
CA LEU A 131 5.29 -2.74 7.90
C LEU A 131 4.36 -1.81 7.12
N LEU A 132 4.53 -0.49 7.32
CA LEU A 132 3.76 0.54 6.63
C LEU A 132 4.63 1.35 5.67
N ASN A 133 4.19 1.45 4.41
CA ASN A 133 4.61 2.53 3.52
C ASN A 133 3.48 3.56 3.45
N PRO A 134 3.61 4.76 4.07
CA PRO A 134 2.52 5.72 4.20
C PRO A 134 2.28 6.53 2.90
N SER A 135 2.12 5.84 1.80
CA SER A 135 1.93 6.41 0.46
C SER A 135 0.56 5.99 -0.13
N PRO A 136 -0.22 6.92 -0.72
CA PRO A 136 -0.02 8.37 -0.78
C PRO A 136 -0.07 9.02 0.60
N ILE A 137 0.76 10.06 0.79
CA ILE A 137 0.93 10.67 2.09
C ILE A 137 -0.34 11.36 2.58
N ARG A 138 -0.65 11.16 3.85
CA ARG A 138 -1.75 11.80 4.59
C ARG A 138 -1.51 11.73 6.10
N ASN A 139 -2.31 12.46 6.87
CA ASN A 139 -2.26 12.34 8.32
C ASN A 139 -2.58 10.91 8.77
N LEU A 140 -1.76 10.37 9.65
CA LEU A 140 -1.94 9.05 10.23
C LEU A 140 -2.56 9.19 11.62
N PRO A 141 -3.55 8.34 11.98
CA PRO A 141 -3.98 8.20 13.36
C PRO A 141 -2.81 7.72 14.23
N ASP A 142 -2.72 8.23 15.47
CA ASP A 142 -1.69 7.81 16.43
C ASP A 142 -1.75 6.30 16.67
N GLU A 143 -2.95 5.73 16.69
CA GLU A 143 -3.12 4.29 16.80
C GLU A 143 -2.38 3.53 15.67
N LEU A 144 -2.50 3.95 14.41
CA LEU A 144 -1.84 3.28 13.30
C LEU A 144 -0.31 3.40 13.41
N ILE A 145 0.18 4.55 13.85
CA ILE A 145 1.62 4.75 14.12
C ILE A 145 2.09 3.78 15.20
N ASN A 146 1.36 3.67 16.31
CA ASN A 146 1.70 2.78 17.42
C ASN A 146 1.62 1.29 17.06
N LEU A 147 0.78 0.94 16.09
CA LEU A 147 0.66 -0.43 15.57
C LEU A 147 1.75 -0.76 14.52
N THR A 148 2.56 0.20 14.09
CA THR A 148 3.56 0.02 13.03
C THR A 148 4.94 -0.27 13.63
N ASP A 149 5.50 -1.45 13.32
CA ASP A 149 6.87 -1.80 13.74
C ASP A 149 7.93 -1.19 12.82
N ILE A 150 7.67 -1.21 11.51
CA ILE A 150 8.58 -0.73 10.47
C ILE A 150 7.86 0.27 9.59
N LEU A 151 8.41 1.47 9.50
CA LEU A 151 7.90 2.53 8.63
C LEU A 151 8.90 2.77 7.50
N ILE A 152 8.43 2.60 6.25
CA ILE A 152 9.24 2.85 5.05
C ILE A 152 8.77 4.16 4.42
N VAL A 153 9.63 5.15 4.41
CA VAL A 153 9.33 6.51 3.94
C VAL A 153 10.45 7.05 3.05
N ASN A 154 10.07 7.90 2.12
CA ASN A 154 11.01 8.81 1.45
C ASN A 154 11.12 10.13 2.22
N GLU A 155 11.97 11.05 1.74
CA GLU A 155 12.22 12.35 2.38
C GLU A 155 10.94 13.18 2.51
N THR A 156 10.11 13.20 1.48
CA THR A 156 8.85 13.95 1.46
C THR A 156 7.87 13.39 2.49
N GLU A 157 7.72 12.08 2.55
CA GLU A 157 6.85 11.39 3.50
C GLU A 157 7.34 11.60 4.94
N LEU A 158 8.65 11.46 5.18
CA LEU A 158 9.23 11.70 6.49
C LEU A 158 9.06 13.16 6.91
N SER A 159 9.36 14.11 6.02
CA SER A 159 9.20 15.55 6.24
C SER A 159 7.77 15.91 6.67
N PHE A 160 6.79 15.34 5.99
CA PHE A 160 5.38 15.52 6.32
C PHE A 160 5.02 14.94 7.70
N LEU A 161 5.41 13.69 7.96
CA LEU A 161 5.08 13.01 9.21
C LEU A 161 5.74 13.64 10.43
N CYS A 162 6.99 14.08 10.32
CA CYS A 162 7.69 14.76 11.43
C CYS A 162 7.38 16.25 11.50
N ARG A 163 6.62 16.82 10.54
CA ARG A 163 6.29 18.26 10.42
C ARG A 163 7.53 19.15 10.40
N ARG A 164 8.62 18.64 9.83
CA ARG A 164 9.89 19.34 9.69
C ARG A 164 10.37 19.22 8.24
N PRO A 165 10.70 20.32 7.55
CA PRO A 165 11.28 20.26 6.21
C PRO A 165 12.59 19.46 6.22
N LEU A 166 12.68 18.47 5.35
CA LEU A 166 13.88 17.70 5.07
C LEU A 166 14.24 17.92 3.59
N THR A 167 15.52 18.00 3.29
CA THR A 167 16.04 18.23 1.95
C THR A 167 17.19 17.27 1.69
N ASP A 168 17.64 17.19 0.44
CA ASP A 168 18.80 16.38 0.05
C ASP A 168 20.09 16.69 0.84
N ASN A 169 20.15 17.88 1.47
CA ASN A 169 21.27 18.30 2.32
C ASN A 169 21.07 17.99 3.82
N THR A 170 19.95 17.38 4.19
CA THR A 170 19.69 17.01 5.59
C THR A 170 20.63 15.88 6.00
N SER A 171 21.34 16.07 7.11
CA SER A 171 22.30 15.08 7.58
C SER A 171 21.62 13.78 8.05
N PRO A 172 22.31 12.63 7.99
CA PRO A 172 21.79 11.37 8.51
C PRO A 172 21.35 11.44 9.98
N GLN A 173 22.03 12.25 10.79
CA GLN A 173 21.70 12.45 12.19
C GLN A 173 20.37 13.18 12.36
N GLU A 174 20.13 14.24 11.60
CA GLU A 174 18.87 14.98 11.61
C GLU A 174 17.70 14.12 11.10
N ILE A 175 17.94 13.26 10.10
CA ILE A 175 16.97 12.28 9.62
C ILE A 175 16.59 11.29 10.74
N ALA A 176 17.59 10.77 11.47
CA ALA A 176 17.37 9.85 12.58
C ALA A 176 16.55 10.51 13.71
N GLU A 177 16.87 11.75 14.06
CA GLU A 177 16.11 12.54 15.05
C GLU A 177 14.65 12.78 14.60
N ALA A 178 14.45 13.11 13.32
CA ALA A 178 13.12 13.29 12.75
C ALA A 178 12.30 12.00 12.82
N ALA A 179 12.92 10.85 12.52
CA ALA A 179 12.28 9.54 12.60
C ALA A 179 11.91 9.15 14.04
N GLN A 180 12.77 9.45 15.02
CA GLN A 180 12.49 9.21 16.44
C GLN A 180 11.28 10.00 16.93
N ASN A 181 11.10 11.23 16.47
CA ASN A 181 9.96 12.08 16.83
C ASN A 181 8.60 11.55 16.37
N ILE A 182 8.56 10.66 15.37
CA ILE A 182 7.33 10.00 14.94
C ILE A 182 6.90 8.94 15.96
N LYS A 183 7.85 8.20 16.53
CA LYS A 183 7.57 7.16 17.54
C LYS A 183 7.20 7.68 18.92
N SER A 184 7.49 8.94 19.21
CA SER A 184 7.24 9.55 20.52
C SER A 184 5.89 10.27 20.62
N ARG A 185 5.05 10.13 19.61
CA ARG A 185 3.65 10.59 19.60
C ARG A 185 2.72 9.46 20.01
#